data_a764c8be4e5e5bfd2a276a490db6da52
#
_entry.id   a764c8be4e5e5bfd2a276a490db6da52
#
_cell.length_a   1.000
_cell.length_b   1.000
_cell.length_c   1.000
_cell.angle_alpha   90.00
_cell.angle_beta   90.00
_cell.angle_gamma   90.00
#
_symmetry.space_group_name_H-M   'P 1'
#
loop_
_entity.id
_entity.type
_entity.pdbx_description
1 polymer ?
#
loop_
_entity_poly.entity_id
_entity_poly.type
_entity_poly.pdbx_seq_one_letter_code
_entity_poly.pdbx_strand_id
1 'polypeptide(L)'
;MFKVVHKSPILLLLMVACSLALVNIVSASEIKARAAVVMDAATGRVLFAKNPDLRLMPASTTKLMTALVVLERKNVSDVTIVSKKASSAPATKIGLKKGDYITIETLLNAALIKSANDAAVALSEAAAGSEEEFVSLMNAKAIALGLNNTRFINPNGLPGTGQYITAHDLAEIMRQAIRYPLLKEILGTRVAEFSTGKGKTILVNNTNKLLWSDAELIEGKTGYTLEARHCFAGAGERETGTIIVALLGAPSRPLLWKETEDLMALGTRVLNNLEEPVVYLTKVDYDTAKVKKTSYRKRSGKKRKRLAL
;
A
#
# COMPACT_ATOMS: atom_id res chain seq x y z
N MET A 1 -15.28 8.35 -74.78
CA MET A 1 -13.99 7.68 -74.46
C MET A 1 -13.68 7.97 -72.99
N PHE A 2 -14.17 7.15 -72.05
CA PHE A 2 -14.01 7.35 -70.62
C PHE A 2 -12.79 6.53 -70.17
N LYS A 3 -11.77 7.17 -69.61
CA LYS A 3 -10.61 6.52 -68.96
C LYS A 3 -11.00 6.12 -67.53
N VAL A 4 -11.09 4.82 -67.30
CA VAL A 4 -11.20 4.25 -65.95
C VAL A 4 -9.82 4.28 -65.30
N VAL A 5 -9.65 5.09 -64.26
CA VAL A 5 -8.45 5.11 -63.43
C VAL A 5 -8.51 3.98 -62.42
N HIS A 6 -7.74 2.92 -62.64
CA HIS A 6 -7.59 1.84 -61.67
C HIS A 6 -6.77 2.36 -60.45
N LYS A 7 -7.47 2.60 -59.33
CA LYS A 7 -6.78 2.86 -58.06
C LYS A 7 -6.17 1.54 -57.58
N SER A 8 -4.84 1.54 -57.46
CA SER A 8 -4.05 0.39 -57.05
C SER A 8 -4.43 -0.09 -55.65
N PRO A 9 -4.75 -1.41 -55.44
CA PRO A 9 -5.12 -1.96 -54.13
C PRO A 9 -3.94 -1.93 -53.11
N ILE A 10 -2.72 -1.69 -53.58
CA ILE A 10 -1.50 -1.65 -52.75
C ILE A 10 -1.51 -0.46 -51.79
N LEU A 11 -2.13 0.67 -52.14
CA LEU A 11 -2.17 1.86 -51.29
C LEU A 11 -3.14 1.69 -50.10
N LEU A 12 -4.17 0.86 -50.26
CA LEU A 12 -5.12 0.54 -49.19
C LEU A 12 -4.54 -0.43 -48.15
N LEU A 13 -3.65 -1.33 -48.58
CA LEU A 13 -2.97 -2.29 -47.70
C LEU A 13 -1.93 -1.62 -46.79
N LEU A 14 -1.28 -0.55 -47.27
CA LEU A 14 -0.30 0.21 -46.49
C LEU A 14 -0.93 1.10 -45.44
N MET A 15 -2.17 1.58 -45.65
CA MET A 15 -2.88 2.34 -44.58
C MET A 15 -3.45 1.48 -43.48
N VAL A 16 -3.77 0.21 -43.74
CA VAL A 16 -4.24 -0.73 -42.72
C VAL A 16 -3.09 -1.27 -41.87
N ALA A 17 -1.89 -1.36 -42.39
CA ALA A 17 -0.70 -1.79 -41.63
C ALA A 17 -0.17 -0.72 -40.66
N CYS A 18 -0.51 0.57 -40.83
CA CYS A 18 -0.04 1.66 -39.95
C CYS A 18 -0.94 1.95 -38.75
N SER A 19 -2.11 1.29 -38.65
CA SER A 19 -3.00 1.37 -37.49
C SER A 19 -2.75 0.29 -36.43
N LEU A 20 -1.71 -0.54 -36.61
CA LEU A 20 -1.25 -1.48 -35.60
C LEU A 20 -0.57 -0.71 -34.45
N ALA A 21 -1.40 -0.29 -33.52
CA ALA A 21 -1.15 -0.23 -32.09
C ALA A 21 0.28 0.20 -31.71
N LEU A 22 0.45 1.46 -31.38
CA LEU A 22 1.40 1.87 -30.34
C LEU A 22 0.94 1.21 -29.02
N VAL A 23 1.17 -0.09 -28.88
CA VAL A 23 1.11 -0.76 -27.62
C VAL A 23 2.24 -0.16 -26.79
N ASN A 24 1.91 0.71 -25.86
CA ASN A 24 2.87 1.19 -24.87
C ASN A 24 3.29 -0.02 -24.03
N ILE A 25 4.35 -0.71 -24.45
CA ILE A 25 4.99 -1.75 -23.65
C ILE A 25 5.58 -1.04 -22.45
N VAL A 26 4.94 -1.20 -21.29
CA VAL A 26 5.50 -0.71 -20.03
C VAL A 26 6.79 -1.49 -19.76
N SER A 27 7.92 -0.85 -20.04
CA SER A 27 9.23 -1.41 -19.71
C SER A 27 9.48 -1.25 -18.19
N ALA A 28 10.09 -2.25 -17.55
CA ALA A 28 10.47 -2.14 -16.13
C ALA A 28 11.46 -0.98 -15.88
N SER A 29 12.18 -0.53 -16.90
CA SER A 29 13.05 0.66 -16.82
C SER A 29 12.23 1.95 -16.66
N GLU A 30 10.95 1.96 -17.03
CA GLU A 30 10.06 3.12 -16.91
C GLU A 30 9.45 3.22 -15.53
N ILE A 31 9.28 2.10 -14.79
CA ILE A 31 8.78 2.11 -13.42
C ILE A 31 9.83 2.73 -12.49
N LYS A 32 9.49 3.84 -11.86
CA LYS A 32 10.39 4.60 -10.96
C LYS A 32 10.31 4.16 -9.50
N ALA A 33 9.23 3.44 -9.10
CA ALA A 33 9.18 2.76 -7.82
C ALA A 33 10.39 1.83 -7.66
N ARG A 34 10.92 1.73 -6.43
CA ARG A 34 12.12 0.91 -6.15
C ARG A 34 11.85 -0.58 -6.31
N ALA A 35 10.64 -1.01 -5.98
CA ALA A 35 10.17 -2.37 -6.18
C ALA A 35 8.69 -2.35 -6.56
N ALA A 36 8.28 -3.28 -7.44
CA ALA A 36 6.90 -3.45 -7.85
C ALA A 36 6.61 -4.91 -8.19
N VAL A 37 5.38 -5.36 -7.90
CA VAL A 37 4.86 -6.68 -8.30
C VAL A 37 3.44 -6.51 -8.78
N VAL A 38 3.11 -7.20 -9.87
CA VAL A 38 1.74 -7.45 -10.34
C VAL A 38 1.49 -8.95 -10.22
N MET A 39 0.36 -9.32 -9.65
CA MET A 39 0.02 -10.71 -9.32
C MET A 39 -1.43 -11.01 -9.67
N ASP A 40 -1.68 -12.19 -10.23
CA ASP A 40 -3.01 -12.76 -10.34
C ASP A 40 -3.51 -13.18 -8.95
N ALA A 41 -4.60 -12.61 -8.50
CA ALA A 41 -5.14 -12.87 -7.16
C ALA A 41 -5.59 -14.32 -6.96
N ALA A 42 -6.09 -14.97 -8.00
CA ALA A 42 -6.61 -16.33 -7.91
C ALA A 42 -5.48 -17.35 -7.68
N THR A 43 -4.43 -17.26 -8.48
CA THR A 43 -3.35 -18.25 -8.52
C THR A 43 -2.11 -17.85 -7.72
N GLY A 44 -1.90 -16.56 -7.46
CA GLY A 44 -0.64 -16.02 -6.93
C GLY A 44 0.46 -15.91 -7.99
N ARG A 45 0.16 -16.19 -9.28
CA ARG A 45 1.13 -16.05 -10.36
C ARG A 45 1.58 -14.62 -10.52
N VAL A 46 2.89 -14.39 -10.55
CA VAL A 46 3.49 -13.09 -10.83
C VAL A 46 3.39 -12.79 -12.33
N LEU A 47 2.76 -11.68 -12.67
CA LEU A 47 2.56 -11.21 -14.04
C LEU A 47 3.61 -10.18 -14.44
N PHE A 48 4.09 -9.40 -13.46
CA PHE A 48 5.20 -8.46 -13.60
C PHE A 48 5.93 -8.34 -12.26
N ALA A 49 7.25 -8.23 -12.33
CA ALA A 49 8.05 -7.90 -11.16
C ALA A 49 9.24 -7.02 -11.50
N LYS A 50 9.50 -6.05 -10.63
CA LYS A 50 10.74 -5.27 -10.55
C LYS A 50 11.25 -5.34 -9.12
N ASN A 51 12.46 -5.90 -8.91
CA ASN A 51 13.07 -6.05 -7.59
C ASN A 51 12.11 -6.67 -6.55
N PRO A 52 11.41 -7.80 -6.86
CA PRO A 52 10.33 -8.32 -6.03
C PRO A 52 10.74 -8.59 -4.59
N ASP A 53 12.00 -8.99 -4.37
CA ASP A 53 12.54 -9.42 -3.08
C ASP A 53 13.39 -8.33 -2.38
N LEU A 54 13.43 -7.12 -2.93
CA LEU A 54 14.14 -6.00 -2.31
C LEU A 54 13.45 -5.60 -0.99
N ARG A 55 14.15 -5.73 0.14
CA ARG A 55 13.65 -5.33 1.46
C ARG A 55 13.58 -3.81 1.58
N LEU A 56 12.39 -3.27 1.78
CA LEU A 56 12.11 -1.85 1.90
C LEU A 56 11.21 -1.60 3.12
N MET A 57 11.14 -0.34 3.56
CA MET A 57 10.21 0.05 4.62
C MET A 57 8.77 0.01 4.09
N PRO A 58 7.81 -0.62 4.84
CA PRO A 58 6.42 -0.75 4.40
C PRO A 58 5.60 0.53 4.53
N ALA A 59 5.98 1.44 5.43
CA ALA A 59 5.09 2.51 5.89
C ALA A 59 3.71 1.95 6.29
N SER A 60 2.64 2.73 6.11
CA SER A 60 1.28 2.32 6.54
C SER A 60 0.64 1.18 5.74
N THR A 61 1.32 0.58 4.73
CA THR A 61 0.83 -0.67 4.13
C THR A 61 0.88 -1.82 5.15
N THR A 62 1.69 -1.70 6.20
CA THR A 62 1.71 -2.56 7.41
C THR A 62 0.31 -2.82 7.97
N LYS A 63 -0.60 -1.84 7.89
CA LYS A 63 -1.95 -1.93 8.45
C LYS A 63 -2.83 -3.00 7.78
N LEU A 64 -2.44 -3.49 6.60
CA LEU A 64 -3.07 -4.68 5.99
C LEU A 64 -2.80 -5.92 6.85
N MET A 65 -1.56 -6.16 7.28
CA MET A 65 -1.23 -7.26 8.19
C MET A 65 -1.91 -7.08 9.55
N THR A 66 -1.96 -5.84 10.06
CA THR A 66 -2.68 -5.53 11.30
C THR A 66 -4.15 -5.93 11.19
N ALA A 67 -4.82 -5.59 10.11
CA ALA A 67 -6.22 -5.96 9.89
C ALA A 67 -6.43 -7.48 9.81
N LEU A 68 -5.54 -8.20 9.11
CA LEU A 68 -5.59 -9.67 9.02
C LEU A 68 -5.50 -10.33 10.39
N VAL A 69 -4.51 -9.93 11.20
CA VAL A 69 -4.31 -10.50 12.54
C VAL A 69 -5.47 -10.17 13.47
N VAL A 70 -6.04 -8.96 13.38
CA VAL A 70 -7.20 -8.56 14.18
C VAL A 70 -8.42 -9.41 13.87
N LEU A 71 -8.74 -9.63 12.58
CA LEU A 71 -9.91 -10.43 12.19
C LEU A 71 -9.81 -11.91 12.55
N GLU A 72 -8.61 -12.44 12.78
CA GLU A 72 -8.43 -13.81 13.28
C GLU A 72 -8.67 -13.94 14.79
N ARG A 73 -8.73 -12.83 15.53
CA ARG A 73 -8.73 -12.83 16.99
C ARG A 73 -9.91 -12.11 17.62
N LYS A 74 -10.64 -11.30 16.85
CA LYS A 74 -11.72 -10.45 17.34
C LYS A 74 -12.93 -10.47 16.43
N ASN A 75 -14.11 -10.39 17.02
CA ASN A 75 -15.31 -10.07 16.27
C ASN A 75 -15.34 -8.55 15.99
N VAL A 76 -15.85 -8.18 14.84
CA VAL A 76 -15.91 -6.77 14.43
C VAL A 76 -16.83 -5.93 15.31
N SER A 77 -17.84 -6.57 15.92
CA SER A 77 -18.76 -5.96 16.87
C SER A 77 -18.18 -5.80 18.29
N ASP A 78 -17.03 -6.43 18.59
CA ASP A 78 -16.38 -6.28 19.89
C ASP A 78 -16.07 -4.82 20.17
N VAL A 79 -16.28 -4.37 21.40
CA VAL A 79 -15.96 -3.02 21.86
C VAL A 79 -14.68 -3.05 22.67
N THR A 80 -13.77 -2.14 22.41
CA THR A 80 -12.56 -1.94 23.20
C THR A 80 -12.50 -0.54 23.81
N ILE A 81 -11.65 -0.38 24.82
CA ILE A 81 -11.41 0.90 25.49
C ILE A 81 -10.08 1.44 25.02
N VAL A 82 -10.08 2.68 24.52
CA VAL A 82 -8.86 3.34 24.03
C VAL A 82 -7.89 3.63 25.17
N SER A 83 -6.68 3.14 25.06
CA SER A 83 -5.61 3.35 26.03
C SER A 83 -4.97 4.76 25.93
N LYS A 84 -4.14 5.10 26.92
CA LYS A 84 -3.28 6.29 26.83
C LYS A 84 -2.28 6.16 25.68
N LYS A 85 -1.71 4.96 25.44
CA LYS A 85 -0.72 4.69 24.36
C LYS A 85 -1.37 4.94 23.00
N ALA A 86 -2.52 4.33 22.74
CA ALA A 86 -3.26 4.52 21.49
C ALA A 86 -3.63 5.99 21.26
N SER A 87 -4.20 6.69 22.25
CA SER A 87 -4.59 8.10 22.11
C SER A 87 -3.40 9.05 21.88
N SER A 88 -2.18 8.65 22.30
CA SER A 88 -0.93 9.40 22.12
C SER A 88 -0.16 9.05 20.86
N ALA A 89 -0.66 8.12 20.03
CA ALA A 89 0.00 7.70 18.80
C ALA A 89 0.32 8.92 17.90
N PRO A 90 1.46 8.91 17.19
CA PRO A 90 1.81 9.99 16.25
C PRO A 90 0.79 10.12 15.11
N ALA A 91 0.77 11.26 14.43
CA ALA A 91 -0.06 11.45 13.24
C ALA A 91 0.34 10.44 12.11
N THR A 92 -0.56 9.99 11.28
CA THR A 92 -1.97 10.35 11.06
C THR A 92 -2.87 9.67 12.09
N LYS A 93 -3.95 10.34 12.51
CA LYS A 93 -4.88 9.80 13.51
C LYS A 93 -6.29 10.39 13.34
N ILE A 94 -7.29 9.74 13.93
CA ILE A 94 -8.68 10.26 14.02
C ILE A 94 -8.93 11.02 15.32
N GLY A 95 -7.98 11.02 16.24
CA GLY A 95 -8.03 11.76 17.49
C GLY A 95 -8.80 11.07 18.60
N LEU A 96 -8.64 9.74 18.71
CA LEU A 96 -9.16 8.94 19.81
C LEU A 96 -8.68 9.48 21.16
N LYS A 97 -9.54 9.42 22.18
CA LYS A 97 -9.22 9.84 23.54
C LYS A 97 -9.13 8.63 24.47
N LYS A 98 -8.23 8.70 25.44
CA LYS A 98 -8.18 7.69 26.51
C LYS A 98 -9.56 7.52 27.14
N GLY A 99 -10.01 6.27 27.24
CA GLY A 99 -11.30 5.91 27.82
C GLY A 99 -12.49 6.01 26.85
N ASP A 100 -12.24 6.29 25.54
CA ASP A 100 -13.30 6.13 24.54
C ASP A 100 -13.63 4.64 24.34
N TYR A 101 -14.92 4.33 24.19
CA TYR A 101 -15.43 3.01 23.81
C TYR A 101 -15.62 3.01 22.29
N ILE A 102 -15.07 2.01 21.61
CA ILE A 102 -15.09 1.97 20.15
C ILE A 102 -15.09 0.52 19.65
N THR A 103 -15.82 0.23 18.58
CA THR A 103 -15.88 -1.10 18.00
C THR A 103 -14.62 -1.42 17.20
N ILE A 104 -14.29 -2.70 17.09
CA ILE A 104 -13.20 -3.19 16.22
C ILE A 104 -13.45 -2.77 14.77
N GLU A 105 -14.69 -2.83 14.30
CA GLU A 105 -15.08 -2.39 12.96
C GLU A 105 -14.72 -0.92 12.70
N THR A 106 -15.10 -0.03 13.61
CA THR A 106 -14.76 1.41 13.50
C THR A 106 -13.25 1.63 13.47
N LEU A 107 -12.50 0.89 14.29
CA LEU A 107 -11.04 0.97 14.32
C LEU A 107 -10.42 0.47 13.01
N LEU A 108 -10.92 -0.64 12.43
CA LEU A 108 -10.48 -1.15 11.12
C LEU A 108 -10.73 -0.13 10.02
N ASN A 109 -11.92 0.43 9.98
CA ASN A 109 -12.27 1.50 9.03
C ASN A 109 -11.32 2.70 9.17
N ALA A 110 -11.10 3.20 10.39
CA ALA A 110 -10.18 4.31 10.63
C ALA A 110 -8.73 3.99 10.24
N ALA A 111 -8.25 2.80 10.56
CA ALA A 111 -6.88 2.36 10.24
C ALA A 111 -6.66 2.19 8.74
N LEU A 112 -7.64 1.67 8.00
CA LEU A 112 -7.47 1.38 6.58
C LEU A 112 -7.85 2.57 5.68
N ILE A 113 -8.94 3.27 5.95
CA ILE A 113 -9.41 4.42 5.16
C ILE A 113 -8.53 5.65 5.40
N LYS A 114 -8.46 6.12 6.66
CA LYS A 114 -7.70 7.32 7.06
C LYS A 114 -6.23 7.04 7.29
N SER A 115 -5.85 5.77 7.40
CA SER A 115 -4.50 5.36 7.82
C SER A 115 -4.16 5.76 9.27
N ALA A 116 -5.16 5.76 10.16
CA ALA A 116 -5.07 6.23 11.53
C ALA A 116 -4.14 5.34 12.38
N ASN A 117 -3.11 5.96 12.98
CA ASN A 117 -2.13 5.25 13.83
C ASN A 117 -2.69 4.96 15.22
N ASP A 118 -3.50 5.86 15.78
CA ASP A 118 -4.21 5.66 17.05
C ASP A 118 -5.17 4.46 16.97
N ALA A 119 -5.88 4.30 15.85
CA ALA A 119 -6.72 3.14 15.60
C ALA A 119 -5.89 1.84 15.47
N ALA A 120 -4.76 1.86 14.78
CA ALA A 120 -3.91 0.68 14.64
C ALA A 120 -3.31 0.22 15.98
N VAL A 121 -2.91 1.15 16.86
CA VAL A 121 -2.46 0.83 18.21
C VAL A 121 -3.62 0.28 19.06
N ALA A 122 -4.80 0.90 19.01
CA ALA A 122 -5.96 0.41 19.76
C ALA A 122 -6.38 -1.00 19.30
N LEU A 123 -6.32 -1.29 17.99
CA LEU A 123 -6.57 -2.63 17.45
C LEU A 123 -5.56 -3.65 17.98
N SER A 124 -4.27 -3.30 18.01
CA SER A 124 -3.22 -4.21 18.49
C SER A 124 -3.41 -4.54 19.98
N GLU A 125 -3.68 -3.54 20.80
CA GLU A 125 -3.96 -3.74 22.23
C GLU A 125 -5.23 -4.56 22.47
N ALA A 126 -6.30 -4.31 21.69
CA ALA A 126 -7.54 -5.08 21.77
C ALA A 126 -7.34 -6.56 21.40
N ALA A 127 -6.52 -6.85 20.39
CA ALA A 127 -6.33 -8.20 19.86
C ALA A 127 -5.34 -9.05 20.68
N ALA A 128 -4.35 -8.41 21.33
CA ALA A 128 -3.25 -9.13 21.98
C ALA A 128 -2.93 -8.62 23.42
N GLY A 129 -3.61 -7.59 23.90
CA GLY A 129 -3.33 -7.00 25.22
C GLY A 129 -2.19 -5.98 25.21
N SER A 130 -1.22 -6.12 24.31
CA SER A 130 -0.11 -5.18 24.12
C SER A 130 0.33 -5.07 22.66
N GLU A 131 1.03 -4.00 22.34
CA GLU A 131 1.62 -3.81 21.00
C GLU A 131 2.74 -4.82 20.75
N GLU A 132 3.52 -5.14 21.76
CA GLU A 132 4.63 -6.09 21.72
C GLU A 132 4.16 -7.51 21.39
N GLU A 133 3.13 -7.99 22.09
CA GLU A 133 2.49 -9.28 21.82
C GLU A 133 1.84 -9.30 20.43
N PHE A 134 1.21 -8.19 20.04
CA PHE A 134 0.62 -8.09 18.70
C PHE A 134 1.66 -8.16 17.60
N VAL A 135 2.81 -7.51 17.74
CA VAL A 135 3.93 -7.59 16.79
C VAL A 135 4.44 -9.03 16.67
N SER A 136 4.47 -9.78 17.77
CA SER A 136 4.81 -11.20 17.74
C SER A 136 3.82 -11.99 16.88
N LEU A 137 2.51 -11.71 17.01
CA LEU A 137 1.47 -12.31 16.17
C LEU A 137 1.59 -11.91 14.69
N MET A 138 1.90 -10.64 14.40
CA MET A 138 2.12 -10.18 13.01
C MET A 138 3.26 -10.95 12.35
N ASN A 139 4.36 -11.14 13.05
CA ASN A 139 5.51 -11.87 12.52
C ASN A 139 5.25 -13.38 12.41
N ALA A 140 4.52 -13.98 13.37
CA ALA A 140 4.06 -15.36 13.27
C ALA A 140 3.13 -15.55 12.05
N LYS A 141 2.21 -14.61 11.82
CA LYS A 141 1.35 -14.63 10.63
C LYS A 141 2.15 -14.48 9.34
N ALA A 142 3.17 -13.61 9.31
CA ALA A 142 4.06 -13.49 8.15
C ALA A 142 4.74 -14.82 7.83
N ILE A 143 5.29 -15.53 8.83
CA ILE A 143 5.88 -16.86 8.67
C ILE A 143 4.84 -17.87 8.14
N ALA A 144 3.63 -17.89 8.73
CA ALA A 144 2.58 -18.81 8.32
C ALA A 144 2.10 -18.59 6.88
N LEU A 145 2.24 -17.37 6.35
CA LEU A 145 1.95 -17.01 4.96
C LEU A 145 3.17 -17.22 4.03
N GLY A 146 4.31 -17.69 4.54
CA GLY A 146 5.53 -17.86 3.74
C GLY A 146 6.25 -16.55 3.39
N LEU A 147 5.95 -15.45 4.09
CA LEU A 147 6.54 -14.13 3.83
C LEU A 147 7.93 -14.02 4.47
N ASN A 148 8.89 -14.72 3.90
CA ASN A 148 10.23 -14.90 4.48
C ASN A 148 11.09 -13.62 4.45
N ASN A 149 10.68 -12.62 3.68
CA ASN A 149 11.38 -11.34 3.56
C ASN A 149 10.59 -10.18 4.16
N THR A 150 9.81 -10.47 5.22
CA THR A 150 8.99 -9.48 5.94
C THR A 150 9.26 -9.55 7.44
N ARG A 151 9.39 -8.38 8.07
CA ARG A 151 9.46 -8.23 9.52
C ARG A 151 8.76 -6.95 9.95
N PHE A 152 7.83 -7.10 10.88
CA PHE A 152 7.11 -6.00 11.52
C PHE A 152 7.71 -5.71 12.90
N ILE A 153 7.64 -4.43 13.32
CA ILE A 153 8.05 -3.98 14.66
C ILE A 153 6.99 -3.13 15.35
N ASN A 154 5.95 -2.76 14.63
CA ASN A 154 4.79 -2.04 15.16
C ASN A 154 3.56 -2.27 14.26
N PRO A 155 2.33 -2.00 14.74
CA PRO A 155 1.11 -2.27 13.99
C PRO A 155 0.76 -1.20 12.95
N ASN A 156 1.44 -0.05 12.94
CA ASN A 156 1.07 1.11 12.13
C ASN A 156 2.03 1.41 10.98
N GLY A 157 3.22 0.81 10.95
CA GLY A 157 4.23 0.99 9.90
C GLY A 157 5.07 2.25 10.06
N LEU A 158 5.13 2.84 11.25
CA LEU A 158 6.07 3.92 11.54
C LEU A 158 7.51 3.41 11.49
N PRO A 159 8.47 4.27 11.12
CA PRO A 159 9.87 3.87 11.00
C PRO A 159 10.44 3.28 12.29
N GLY A 160 11.31 2.30 12.14
CA GLY A 160 12.06 1.70 13.24
C GLY A 160 13.07 0.67 12.74
N THR A 161 14.09 0.43 13.55
CA THR A 161 15.19 -0.48 13.19
C THR A 161 14.69 -1.91 13.03
N GLY A 162 15.01 -2.51 11.88
CA GLY A 162 14.70 -3.91 11.60
C GLY A 162 13.32 -4.17 11.01
N GLN A 163 12.53 -3.14 10.66
CA GLN A 163 11.29 -3.28 9.91
C GLN A 163 11.54 -3.30 8.41
N TYR A 164 11.00 -4.29 7.71
CA TYR A 164 11.09 -4.38 6.26
C TYR A 164 9.99 -5.27 5.68
N ILE A 165 9.74 -5.08 4.40
CA ILE A 165 8.87 -5.89 3.57
C ILE A 165 9.40 -5.89 2.13
N THR A 166 9.00 -6.88 1.33
CA THR A 166 9.24 -6.90 -0.12
C THR A 166 7.96 -6.59 -0.89
N ALA A 167 8.08 -6.21 -2.17
CA ALA A 167 6.90 -5.99 -3.00
C ALA A 167 6.12 -7.30 -3.23
N HIS A 168 6.82 -8.43 -3.31
CA HIS A 168 6.20 -9.74 -3.41
C HIS A 168 5.36 -10.06 -2.16
N ASP A 169 5.97 -9.93 -0.97
CA ASP A 169 5.29 -10.22 0.29
C ASP A 169 4.11 -9.26 0.52
N LEU A 170 4.24 -7.99 0.11
CA LEU A 170 3.16 -7.02 0.20
C LEU A 170 1.99 -7.37 -0.74
N ALA A 171 2.26 -7.85 -1.95
CA ALA A 171 1.24 -8.34 -2.87
C ALA A 171 0.50 -9.55 -2.28
N GLU A 172 1.22 -10.48 -1.65
CA GLU A 172 0.62 -11.64 -0.99
C GLU A 172 -0.24 -11.22 0.22
N ILE A 173 0.19 -10.25 1.03
CA ILE A 173 -0.64 -9.70 2.12
C ILE A 173 -1.94 -9.10 1.56
N MET A 174 -1.85 -8.36 0.45
CA MET A 174 -3.05 -7.82 -0.21
C MET A 174 -3.95 -8.93 -0.74
N ARG A 175 -3.38 -10.00 -1.32
CA ARG A 175 -4.10 -11.19 -1.78
C ARG A 175 -4.87 -11.86 -0.64
N GLN A 176 -4.28 -11.95 0.54
CA GLN A 176 -4.97 -12.46 1.72
C GLN A 176 -6.06 -11.49 2.21
N ALA A 177 -5.79 -10.17 2.20
CA ALA A 177 -6.72 -9.17 2.69
C ALA A 177 -8.03 -9.15 1.89
N ILE A 178 -7.98 -9.23 0.56
CA ILE A 178 -9.20 -9.20 -0.28
C ILE A 178 -10.06 -10.47 -0.20
N ARG A 179 -9.57 -11.53 0.43
CA ARG A 179 -10.38 -12.74 0.75
C ARG A 179 -11.39 -12.50 1.87
N TYR A 180 -11.20 -11.43 2.65
CA TYR A 180 -12.16 -10.99 3.65
C TYR A 180 -13.08 -9.92 3.04
N PRO A 181 -14.37 -10.21 2.82
CA PRO A 181 -15.31 -9.26 2.19
C PRO A 181 -15.31 -7.90 2.88
N LEU A 182 -15.27 -7.89 4.22
CA LEU A 182 -15.20 -6.66 5.00
C LEU A 182 -13.95 -5.83 4.68
N LEU A 183 -12.77 -6.46 4.57
CA LEU A 183 -11.55 -5.70 4.25
C LEU A 183 -11.58 -5.15 2.82
N LYS A 184 -12.13 -5.92 1.87
CA LYS A 184 -12.33 -5.46 0.50
C LYS A 184 -13.25 -4.26 0.47
N GLU A 185 -14.39 -4.30 1.15
CA GLU A 185 -15.33 -3.19 1.28
C GLU A 185 -14.66 -1.94 1.88
N ILE A 186 -13.97 -2.08 3.03
CA ILE A 186 -13.28 -0.96 3.68
C ILE A 186 -12.23 -0.33 2.78
N LEU A 187 -11.41 -1.15 2.08
CA LEU A 187 -10.36 -0.66 1.19
C LEU A 187 -10.91 0.07 -0.04
N GLY A 188 -12.13 -0.29 -0.49
CA GLY A 188 -12.87 0.36 -1.58
C GLY A 188 -13.74 1.54 -1.15
N THR A 189 -13.92 1.77 0.15
CA THR A 189 -14.74 2.86 0.68
C THR A 189 -14.08 4.20 0.46
N ARG A 190 -14.75 5.12 -0.26
CA ARG A 190 -14.24 6.48 -0.57
C ARG A 190 -14.27 7.40 0.65
N VAL A 191 -15.39 7.41 1.35
CA VAL A 191 -15.67 8.27 2.50
C VAL A 191 -16.36 7.46 3.57
N ALA A 192 -15.92 7.60 4.81
CA ALA A 192 -16.58 6.96 5.95
C ALA A 192 -16.83 7.98 7.05
N GLU A 193 -17.91 7.73 7.81
CA GLU A 193 -18.32 8.52 8.96
C GLU A 193 -18.31 7.61 10.19
N PHE A 194 -17.66 8.06 11.25
CA PHE A 194 -17.58 7.33 12.50
C PHE A 194 -18.13 8.16 13.65
N SER A 195 -18.85 7.51 14.57
CA SER A 195 -19.21 8.11 15.84
C SER A 195 -18.32 7.54 16.95
N THR A 196 -17.67 8.40 17.71
CA THR A 196 -17.00 7.99 18.94
C THR A 196 -18.02 7.83 20.06
N GLY A 197 -17.72 7.01 21.08
CA GLY A 197 -18.62 6.78 22.23
C GLY A 197 -19.06 8.03 23.00
N LYS A 198 -18.52 9.21 22.66
CA LYS A 198 -18.93 10.52 23.21
C LYS A 198 -19.75 11.35 22.20
N GLY A 199 -20.32 10.70 21.18
CA GLY A 199 -21.20 11.34 20.20
C GLY A 199 -20.51 12.27 19.20
N LYS A 200 -19.16 12.26 19.14
CA LYS A 200 -18.44 13.03 18.11
C LYS A 200 -18.43 12.26 16.80
N THR A 201 -19.00 12.86 15.78
CA THR A 201 -18.91 12.37 14.39
C THR A 201 -17.60 12.80 13.73
N ILE A 202 -16.92 11.87 13.07
CA ILE A 202 -15.68 12.09 12.33
C ILE A 202 -15.88 11.61 10.91
N LEU A 203 -15.81 12.54 9.96
CA LEU A 203 -15.82 12.24 8.52
C LEU A 203 -14.38 12.06 8.05
N VAL A 204 -14.08 10.97 7.34
CA VAL A 204 -12.76 10.68 6.79
C VAL A 204 -12.82 10.32 5.32
N ASN A 205 -11.87 10.84 4.55
CA ASN A 205 -11.66 10.47 3.16
C ASN A 205 -10.57 9.41 3.06
N ASN A 206 -10.73 8.46 2.14
CA ASN A 206 -9.71 7.48 1.85
C ASN A 206 -8.44 8.15 1.33
N THR A 207 -7.30 7.61 1.71
CA THR A 207 -5.99 8.06 1.23
C THR A 207 -5.66 7.56 -0.18
N ASN A 208 -6.36 6.53 -0.65
CA ASN A 208 -6.27 5.99 -2.00
C ASN A 208 -7.05 6.89 -2.99
N LYS A 209 -6.33 7.61 -3.85
CA LYS A 209 -6.95 8.52 -4.82
C LYS A 209 -7.48 7.83 -6.07
N LEU A 210 -7.07 6.59 -6.34
CA LEU A 210 -7.59 5.81 -7.46
C LEU A 210 -9.08 5.47 -7.32
N LEU A 211 -9.62 5.54 -6.09
CA LEU A 211 -11.07 5.40 -5.87
C LEU A 211 -11.91 6.53 -6.50
N TRP A 212 -11.29 7.65 -6.89
CA TRP A 212 -11.95 8.80 -7.52
C TRP A 212 -11.58 8.95 -9.00
N SER A 213 -10.72 8.08 -9.55
CA SER A 213 -10.48 8.05 -10.99
C SER A 213 -11.68 7.44 -11.71
N ASP A 214 -11.88 7.83 -12.97
CA ASP A 214 -12.91 7.22 -13.84
C ASP A 214 -12.51 5.82 -14.32
N ALA A 215 -11.30 5.41 -14.00
CA ALA A 215 -10.81 4.05 -14.24
C ALA A 215 -11.53 3.04 -13.33
N GLU A 216 -11.44 1.78 -13.69
CA GLU A 216 -11.95 0.66 -12.90
C GLU A 216 -11.47 0.73 -11.45
N LEU A 217 -12.38 0.45 -10.53
CA LEU A 217 -12.12 0.55 -9.09
C LEU A 217 -10.86 -0.25 -8.69
N ILE A 218 -9.96 0.42 -8.00
CA ILE A 218 -8.76 -0.20 -7.40
C ILE A 218 -8.82 0.06 -5.90
N GLU A 219 -9.25 -0.97 -5.16
CA GLU A 219 -9.22 -0.93 -3.70
C GLU A 219 -7.77 -1.00 -3.22
N GLY A 220 -7.45 -0.38 -2.08
CA GLY A 220 -6.08 -0.53 -1.60
C GLY A 220 -5.67 0.36 -0.45
N LYS A 221 -4.45 0.11 -0.01
CA LYS A 221 -3.82 0.79 1.12
C LYS A 221 -2.56 1.53 0.71
N THR A 222 -2.52 2.82 1.02
CA THR A 222 -1.35 3.67 0.84
C THR A 222 -0.41 3.62 2.05
N GLY A 223 0.87 3.91 1.81
CA GLY A 223 1.87 4.16 2.84
C GLY A 223 2.82 5.30 2.44
N TYR A 224 3.26 6.07 3.43
CA TYR A 224 4.30 7.09 3.23
C TYR A 224 5.07 7.38 4.52
N THR A 225 6.37 7.36 4.42
CA THR A 225 7.33 8.00 5.35
C THR A 225 8.48 8.57 4.51
N LEU A 226 9.34 9.37 5.11
CA LEU A 226 10.51 9.91 4.39
C LEU A 226 11.43 8.79 3.92
N GLU A 227 11.60 7.74 4.71
CA GLU A 227 12.47 6.59 4.41
C GLU A 227 11.82 5.62 3.41
N ALA A 228 10.54 5.33 3.59
CA ALA A 228 9.80 4.41 2.73
C ALA A 228 9.46 5.03 1.36
N ARG A 229 9.38 6.37 1.28
CA ARG A 229 8.76 7.06 0.14
C ARG A 229 7.29 6.67 0.00
N HIS A 230 6.73 6.73 -1.21
CA HIS A 230 5.34 6.37 -1.46
C HIS A 230 5.21 4.88 -1.73
N CYS A 231 4.30 4.22 -1.00
CA CYS A 231 3.99 2.80 -1.10
C CYS A 231 2.48 2.61 -1.34
N PHE A 232 2.14 1.56 -2.05
CA PHE A 232 0.75 1.18 -2.29
C PHE A 232 0.65 -0.34 -2.46
N ALA A 233 -0.44 -0.90 -1.96
CA ALA A 233 -0.93 -2.22 -2.34
C ALA A 233 -2.39 -2.10 -2.68
N GLY A 234 -2.79 -2.59 -3.83
CA GLY A 234 -4.17 -2.53 -4.30
C GLY A 234 -4.57 -3.74 -5.11
N ALA A 235 -5.87 -3.92 -5.25
CA ALA A 235 -6.50 -4.94 -6.08
C ALA A 235 -7.57 -4.29 -6.95
N GLY A 236 -7.74 -4.80 -8.16
CA GLY A 236 -8.77 -4.36 -9.09
C GLY A 236 -9.38 -5.53 -9.81
N GLU A 237 -10.71 -5.60 -9.84
CA GLU A 237 -11.43 -6.61 -10.60
C GLU A 237 -11.38 -6.28 -12.09
N ARG A 238 -11.18 -7.30 -12.91
CA ARG A 238 -11.18 -7.25 -14.37
C ARG A 238 -12.05 -8.39 -14.90
N GLU A 239 -12.44 -8.32 -16.14
CA GLU A 239 -13.25 -9.40 -16.76
C GLU A 239 -12.61 -10.78 -16.62
N THR A 240 -11.29 -10.86 -16.70
CA THR A 240 -10.52 -12.12 -16.66
C THR A 240 -10.02 -12.51 -15.27
N GLY A 241 -10.29 -11.70 -14.24
CA GLY A 241 -9.89 -11.99 -12.87
C GLY A 241 -9.43 -10.75 -12.10
N THR A 242 -9.10 -10.93 -10.84
CA THR A 242 -8.62 -9.85 -9.98
C THR A 242 -7.10 -9.74 -10.05
N ILE A 243 -6.62 -8.54 -10.30
CA ILE A 243 -5.19 -8.21 -10.36
C ILE A 243 -4.79 -7.47 -9.09
N ILE A 244 -3.67 -7.87 -8.52
CA ILE A 244 -3.04 -7.21 -7.39
C ILE A 244 -1.80 -6.46 -7.86
N VAL A 245 -1.61 -5.23 -7.36
CA VAL A 245 -0.40 -4.43 -7.58
C VAL A 245 0.17 -4.02 -6.24
N ALA A 246 1.48 -4.23 -6.06
CA ALA A 246 2.23 -3.74 -4.91
C ALA A 246 3.42 -2.91 -5.39
N LEU A 247 3.52 -1.66 -4.91
CA LEU A 247 4.63 -0.74 -5.20
C LEU A 247 5.26 -0.25 -3.89
N LEU A 248 6.58 -0.25 -3.84
CA LEU A 248 7.37 0.26 -2.74
C LEU A 248 8.38 1.30 -3.22
N GLY A 249 8.44 2.43 -2.53
CA GLY A 249 9.47 3.43 -2.75
C GLY A 249 9.30 4.29 -4.00
N ALA A 250 8.07 4.53 -4.45
CA ALA A 250 7.81 5.46 -5.55
C ALA A 250 8.24 6.89 -5.16
N PRO A 251 8.89 7.66 -6.06
CA PRO A 251 9.50 8.94 -5.71
C PRO A 251 8.48 10.04 -5.42
N SER A 252 7.28 9.96 -6.00
CA SER A 252 6.21 10.94 -5.77
C SER A 252 4.83 10.28 -5.82
N ARG A 253 3.84 10.98 -5.24
CA ARG A 253 2.45 10.51 -5.24
C ARG A 253 1.83 10.45 -6.64
N PRO A 254 2.03 11.44 -7.54
CA PRO A 254 1.53 11.33 -8.92
C PRO A 254 2.11 10.12 -9.66
N LEU A 255 3.42 9.86 -9.51
CA LEU A 255 4.05 8.68 -10.12
C LEU A 255 3.50 7.38 -9.54
N LEU A 256 3.25 7.32 -8.21
CA LEU A 256 2.64 6.14 -7.60
C LEU A 256 1.32 5.78 -8.27
N TRP A 257 0.45 6.78 -8.50
CA TRP A 257 -0.85 6.55 -9.14
C TRP A 257 -0.70 6.11 -10.59
N LYS A 258 0.08 6.87 -11.36
CA LYS A 258 0.34 6.53 -12.77
C LYS A 258 0.92 5.12 -12.92
N GLU A 259 1.96 4.78 -12.16
CA GLU A 259 2.59 3.47 -12.21
C GLU A 259 1.63 2.34 -11.76
N THR A 260 0.72 2.63 -10.82
CA THR A 260 -0.30 1.66 -10.43
C THR A 260 -1.26 1.37 -11.58
N GLU A 261 -1.77 2.40 -12.26
CA GLU A 261 -2.67 2.27 -13.41
C GLU A 261 -1.99 1.56 -14.59
N ASP A 262 -0.77 1.96 -14.93
CA ASP A 262 0.03 1.33 -15.98
C ASP A 262 0.27 -0.16 -15.71
N LEU A 263 0.60 -0.52 -14.47
CA LEU A 263 0.84 -1.90 -14.04
C LEU A 263 -0.45 -2.73 -13.98
N MET A 264 -1.58 -2.14 -13.59
CA MET A 264 -2.88 -2.81 -13.67
C MET A 264 -3.25 -3.12 -15.12
N ALA A 265 -3.07 -2.17 -16.03
CA ALA A 265 -3.31 -2.37 -17.45
C ALA A 265 -2.39 -3.46 -18.04
N LEU A 266 -1.11 -3.48 -17.66
CA LEU A 266 -0.17 -4.54 -18.04
C LEU A 266 -0.65 -5.90 -17.54
N GLY A 267 -1.00 -6.01 -16.26
CA GLY A 267 -1.52 -7.25 -15.68
C GLY A 267 -2.75 -7.78 -16.43
N THR A 268 -3.66 -6.89 -16.83
CA THR A 268 -4.83 -7.24 -17.64
C THR A 268 -4.41 -7.84 -18.99
N ARG A 269 -3.44 -7.23 -19.68
CA ARG A 269 -2.97 -7.77 -20.97
C ARG A 269 -2.30 -9.14 -20.83
N VAL A 270 -1.52 -9.34 -19.74
CA VAL A 270 -0.89 -10.64 -19.45
C VAL A 270 -1.92 -11.71 -19.12
N LEU A 271 -2.95 -11.40 -18.31
CA LEU A 271 -4.04 -12.35 -18.02
C LEU A 271 -4.84 -12.72 -19.27
N ASN A 272 -4.99 -11.78 -20.20
CA ASN A 272 -5.66 -12.00 -21.48
C ASN A 272 -4.76 -12.68 -22.53
N ASN A 273 -3.55 -13.12 -22.17
CA ASN A 273 -2.53 -13.69 -23.06
C ASN A 273 -2.17 -12.79 -24.26
N LEU A 274 -2.26 -11.46 -24.06
CA LEU A 274 -1.84 -10.46 -25.05
C LEU A 274 -0.37 -10.06 -24.87
N GLU A 275 0.20 -10.32 -23.70
CA GLU A 275 1.61 -10.08 -23.37
C GLU A 275 2.12 -11.23 -22.48
N GLU A 276 3.44 -11.45 -22.54
CA GLU A 276 4.10 -12.41 -21.66
C GLU A 276 4.41 -11.78 -20.31
N PRO A 277 4.43 -12.58 -19.22
CA PRO A 277 4.88 -12.10 -17.91
C PRO A 277 6.32 -11.60 -17.95
N VAL A 278 6.60 -10.49 -17.27
CA VAL A 278 7.93 -9.89 -17.28
C VAL A 278 8.47 -9.77 -15.84
N VAL A 279 9.60 -10.43 -15.58
CA VAL A 279 10.27 -10.39 -14.29
C VAL A 279 11.68 -9.82 -14.45
N TYR A 280 11.90 -8.65 -13.83
CA TYR A 280 13.20 -7.99 -13.82
C TYR A 280 13.87 -8.18 -12.45
N LEU A 281 14.95 -8.92 -12.44
CA LEU A 281 15.86 -9.01 -11.30
C LEU A 281 17.00 -8.02 -11.55
N THR A 282 16.92 -6.83 -11.00
CA THR A 282 18.09 -5.96 -10.94
C THR A 282 19.04 -6.56 -9.90
N LYS A 283 20.32 -6.74 -10.27
CA LYS A 283 21.36 -7.01 -9.26
C LYS A 283 21.38 -5.83 -8.31
N VAL A 284 20.87 -6.02 -7.11
CA VAL A 284 21.02 -5.04 -6.05
C VAL A 284 22.43 -5.28 -5.49
N ASP A 285 23.36 -4.37 -5.78
CA ASP A 285 24.60 -4.30 -5.02
C ASP A 285 24.23 -4.01 -3.57
N TYR A 286 24.28 -5.03 -2.74
CA TYR A 286 24.12 -4.92 -1.28
C TYR A 286 25.29 -4.16 -0.63
N ASP A 287 26.24 -3.65 -1.44
CA ASP A 287 27.38 -2.91 -0.96
C ASP A 287 27.01 -1.49 -0.60
N THR A 288 27.12 -1.22 0.70
CA THR A 288 27.29 0.10 1.31
C THR A 288 26.11 1.07 1.27
N ALA A 289 25.03 0.78 2.00
CA ALA A 289 24.35 1.83 2.71
C ALA A 289 25.27 2.34 3.85
N LYS A 290 26.27 3.15 3.54
CA LYS A 290 26.95 3.99 4.51
C LYS A 290 25.91 4.90 5.14
N VAL A 291 25.43 4.51 6.30
CA VAL A 291 24.65 5.37 7.18
C VAL A 291 25.54 6.57 7.50
N LYS A 292 25.30 7.69 6.83
CA LYS A 292 25.84 8.98 7.25
C LYS A 292 25.26 9.25 8.64
N LYS A 293 26.08 9.04 9.69
CA LYS A 293 25.80 9.54 11.04
C LYS A 293 25.70 11.06 10.94
N THR A 294 24.50 11.58 10.90
CA THR A 294 24.23 12.99 11.09
C THR A 294 24.49 13.28 12.57
N SER A 295 25.65 13.83 12.87
CA SER A 295 25.98 14.33 14.21
C SER A 295 25.03 15.48 14.54
N TYR A 296 24.11 15.25 15.45
CA TYR A 296 23.32 16.31 16.07
C TYR A 296 24.25 17.21 16.87
N ARG A 297 24.62 18.34 16.31
CA ARG A 297 25.38 19.40 16.99
C ARG A 297 24.44 20.06 18.00
N LYS A 298 24.57 19.69 19.28
CA LYS A 298 23.94 20.39 20.41
C LYS A 298 24.31 21.87 20.34
N ARG A 299 23.35 22.74 20.02
CA ARG A 299 23.50 24.18 20.22
C ARG A 299 23.53 24.46 21.72
N SER A 300 24.70 24.75 22.27
CA SER A 300 24.86 25.25 23.62
C SER A 300 24.22 26.64 23.71
N GLY A 301 23.18 26.77 24.53
CA GLY A 301 22.55 28.05 24.82
C GLY A 301 23.50 28.94 25.59
N LYS A 302 23.94 30.06 24.99
CA LYS A 302 24.60 31.16 25.73
C LYS A 302 23.56 31.81 26.65
N LYS A 303 23.74 31.62 27.97
CA LYS A 303 23.07 32.43 29.00
C LYS A 303 23.48 33.89 28.84
N ARG A 304 22.55 34.77 28.50
CA ARG A 304 22.72 36.22 28.64
C ARG A 304 22.66 36.55 30.12
N LYS A 305 23.80 37.03 30.70
CA LYS A 305 23.85 37.73 31.98
C LYS A 305 23.11 39.08 31.81
N ARG A 306 22.06 39.30 32.58
CA ARG A 306 21.53 40.64 32.83
C ARG A 306 22.48 41.30 33.83
N LEU A 307 23.09 42.42 33.45
CA LEU A 307 23.67 43.40 34.41
C LEU A 307 22.50 44.21 34.99
N ALA A 308 22.49 44.30 36.31
CA ALA A 308 21.72 45.29 37.05
C ALA A 308 22.48 46.64 37.04
N LEU A 309 21.74 47.71 36.81
CA LEU A 309 21.90 49.04 37.39
C LEU A 309 20.49 49.56 37.64
#